data_caef7684d7d9eb6a40b40d851553f3e8
#
_entry.id   caef7684d7d9eb6a40b40d851553f3e8
#
_cell.length_a   1.000
_cell.length_b   1.000
_cell.length_c   1.000
_cell.angle_alpha   90.00
_cell.angle_beta   90.00
_cell.angle_gamma   90.00
#
_symmetry.space_group_name_H-M   'P 1'
#
loop_
_entity.id
_entity.type
_entity.pdbx_description
1 polymer ?
#
loop_
_entity_poly.entity_id
_entity_poly.type
_entity_poly.pdbx_seq_one_letter_code
_entity_poly.pdbx_strand_id
1 'polypeptide(L)'
;MVSIKDVAKRAGVAISTVSKVLNGYPNVSEETRQRVNKAVEELNFVPNSVAAALSSKQAGRVALLINSNMKTNAIDEIDMQYISGALNKAMELNLDVITLFFFMFQNKTADEVARYLQSQSITGIIIYGMSKEDKVLHRLISTGKFKCVVIDAPFVNVSTSCIGVDHRRAQYEVAAKTVMENNCKRILYIAGKRNGYVTD
;
A
#
# COMPACT_ATOMS: atom_id res chain seq x y z
N MET A 1 -3.57 -31.20 1.03
CA MET A 1 -2.77 -30.01 0.65
C MET A 1 -1.34 -30.27 1.16
N VAL A 2 -0.34 -30.16 0.30
CA VAL A 2 1.07 -30.36 0.68
C VAL A 2 1.51 -29.27 1.64
N SER A 3 2.22 -29.62 2.69
CA SER A 3 2.69 -28.71 3.73
C SER A 3 4.22 -28.58 3.73
N ILE A 4 4.75 -27.55 4.37
CA ILE A 4 6.20 -27.40 4.59
C ILE A 4 6.83 -28.58 5.32
N LYS A 5 6.04 -29.30 6.15
CA LYS A 5 6.49 -30.54 6.81
C LYS A 5 6.73 -31.67 5.82
N ASP A 6 5.92 -31.77 4.78
CA ASP A 6 6.06 -32.79 3.75
C ASP A 6 7.32 -32.51 2.91
N VAL A 7 7.59 -31.24 2.58
CA VAL A 7 8.83 -30.81 1.91
C VAL A 7 10.05 -31.14 2.79
N ALA A 8 10.02 -30.83 4.07
CA ALA A 8 11.09 -31.12 5.00
C ALA A 8 11.40 -32.63 5.09
N LYS A 9 10.35 -33.45 5.17
CA LYS A 9 10.45 -34.90 5.17
C LYS A 9 11.04 -35.42 3.84
N ARG A 10 10.56 -34.91 2.70
CA ARG A 10 11.04 -35.30 1.37
C ARG A 10 12.47 -34.88 1.08
N ALA A 11 12.90 -33.71 1.54
CA ALA A 11 14.25 -33.19 1.41
C ALA A 11 15.24 -33.76 2.45
N GLY A 12 14.76 -34.46 3.49
CA GLY A 12 15.59 -34.98 4.59
C GLY A 12 16.24 -33.88 5.42
N VAL A 13 15.52 -32.77 5.69
CA VAL A 13 16.03 -31.64 6.46
C VAL A 13 14.99 -31.15 7.48
N ALA A 14 15.41 -30.31 8.43
CA ALA A 14 14.50 -29.69 9.37
C ALA A 14 13.58 -28.67 8.67
N ILE A 15 12.36 -28.45 9.22
CA ILE A 15 11.40 -27.45 8.72
C ILE A 15 12.04 -26.05 8.68
N SER A 16 12.83 -25.71 9.68
CA SER A 16 13.59 -24.44 9.75
C SER A 16 14.57 -24.28 8.60
N THR A 17 15.18 -25.39 8.11
CA THR A 17 16.08 -25.37 6.95
C THR A 17 15.31 -25.16 5.66
N VAL A 18 14.15 -25.80 5.47
CA VAL A 18 13.26 -25.52 4.34
C VAL A 18 12.87 -24.06 4.31
N SER A 19 12.45 -23.51 5.45
CA SER A 19 12.09 -22.09 5.57
C SER A 19 13.25 -21.16 5.19
N LYS A 20 14.48 -21.45 5.63
CA LYS A 20 15.67 -20.67 5.26
C LYS A 20 15.94 -20.70 3.76
N VAL A 21 15.80 -21.86 3.12
CA VAL A 21 15.99 -22.00 1.66
C VAL A 21 14.95 -21.20 0.91
N LEU A 22 13.67 -21.35 1.25
CA LEU A 22 12.55 -20.66 0.60
C LEU A 22 12.62 -19.13 0.76
N ASN A 23 13.19 -18.65 1.87
CA ASN A 23 13.39 -17.23 2.14
C ASN A 23 14.78 -16.70 1.67
N GLY A 24 15.56 -17.48 0.93
CA GLY A 24 16.81 -17.03 0.32
C GLY A 24 17.96 -16.75 1.29
N TYR A 25 17.94 -17.29 2.53
CA TYR A 25 19.01 -17.05 3.49
C TYR A 25 20.37 -17.57 2.98
N PRO A 26 21.45 -16.77 3.09
CA PRO A 26 22.75 -17.13 2.52
C PRO A 26 23.47 -18.26 3.25
N ASN A 27 23.11 -18.55 4.50
CA ASN A 27 23.78 -19.51 5.38
C ASN A 27 23.26 -20.96 5.24
N VAL A 28 22.85 -21.36 4.02
CA VAL A 28 22.46 -22.72 3.68
C VAL A 28 23.36 -23.20 2.55
N SER A 29 23.95 -24.42 2.69
CA SER A 29 24.81 -24.99 1.66
C SER A 29 24.05 -25.18 0.35
N GLU A 30 24.77 -25.08 -0.77
CA GLU A 30 24.19 -25.25 -2.11
C GLU A 30 23.56 -26.62 -2.30
N GLU A 31 24.19 -27.65 -1.80
CA GLU A 31 23.65 -29.04 -1.82
C GLU A 31 22.29 -29.11 -1.10
N THR A 32 22.19 -28.51 0.10
CA THR A 32 20.93 -28.48 0.85
C THR A 32 19.86 -27.69 0.11
N ARG A 33 20.24 -26.59 -0.52
CA ARG A 33 19.34 -25.75 -1.35
C ARG A 33 18.77 -26.54 -2.51
N GLN A 34 19.62 -27.27 -3.23
CA GLN A 34 19.19 -28.10 -4.36
C GLN A 34 18.24 -29.22 -3.92
N ARG A 35 18.52 -29.91 -2.79
CA ARG A 35 17.63 -30.94 -2.25
C ARG A 35 16.26 -30.40 -1.88
N VAL A 36 16.21 -29.22 -1.27
CA VAL A 36 14.94 -28.58 -0.89
C VAL A 36 14.16 -28.15 -2.13
N ASN A 37 14.80 -27.49 -3.10
CA ASN A 37 14.17 -27.04 -4.32
C ASN A 37 13.59 -28.23 -5.12
N LYS A 38 14.35 -29.33 -5.23
CA LYS A 38 13.89 -30.55 -5.86
C LYS A 38 12.63 -31.12 -5.17
N ALA A 39 12.60 -31.13 -3.83
CA ALA A 39 11.46 -31.59 -3.07
C ALA A 39 10.23 -30.68 -3.26
N VAL A 40 10.43 -29.36 -3.36
CA VAL A 40 9.38 -28.38 -3.67
C VAL A 40 8.75 -28.67 -5.04
N GLU A 41 9.57 -28.87 -6.06
CA GLU A 41 9.13 -29.19 -7.43
C GLU A 41 8.37 -30.53 -7.49
N GLU A 42 8.95 -31.60 -6.93
CA GLU A 42 8.35 -32.94 -6.92
C GLU A 42 6.98 -32.98 -6.21
N LEU A 43 6.80 -32.19 -5.18
CA LEU A 43 5.58 -32.13 -4.41
C LEU A 43 4.61 -31.05 -4.89
N ASN A 44 4.97 -30.27 -5.91
CA ASN A 44 4.22 -29.08 -6.34
C ASN A 44 3.85 -28.19 -5.15
N PHE A 45 4.80 -28.02 -4.20
CA PHE A 45 4.56 -27.23 -3.01
C PHE A 45 4.56 -25.74 -3.34
N VAL A 46 3.46 -25.07 -3.07
CA VAL A 46 3.35 -23.61 -3.15
C VAL A 46 3.50 -23.05 -1.74
N PRO A 47 4.56 -22.25 -1.48
CA PRO A 47 4.69 -21.59 -0.18
C PRO A 47 3.48 -20.73 0.14
N ASN A 48 2.91 -20.91 1.32
CA ASN A 48 1.87 -20.01 1.78
C ASN A 48 2.52 -18.68 2.21
N SER A 49 2.37 -17.66 1.37
CA SER A 49 2.95 -16.32 1.60
C SER A 49 2.48 -15.70 2.93
N VAL A 50 1.26 -16.00 3.38
CA VAL A 50 0.72 -15.54 4.66
C VAL A 50 1.46 -16.19 5.83
N ALA A 51 1.71 -17.52 5.76
CA ALA A 51 2.47 -18.23 6.79
C ALA A 51 3.96 -17.84 6.76
N ALA A 52 4.51 -17.56 5.58
CA ALA A 52 5.88 -17.07 5.41
C ALA A 52 6.06 -15.66 5.99
N ALA A 53 5.13 -14.77 5.75
CA ALA A 53 5.13 -13.41 6.32
C ALA A 53 5.02 -13.41 7.85
N LEU A 54 4.27 -14.35 8.44
CA LEU A 54 4.18 -14.53 9.89
C LEU A 54 5.49 -15.06 10.52
N SER A 55 6.29 -15.80 9.75
CA SER A 55 7.53 -16.42 10.23
C SER A 55 8.79 -15.61 9.92
N SER A 56 8.73 -14.73 8.92
CA SER A 56 9.86 -13.88 8.54
C SER A 56 9.76 -12.53 9.26
N LYS A 57 10.87 -12.13 9.91
CA LYS A 57 11.09 -10.74 10.35
C LYS A 57 11.33 -9.79 9.14
N GLN A 58 10.97 -10.20 7.94
CA GLN A 58 11.13 -9.40 6.73
C GLN A 58 10.10 -8.28 6.66
N ALA A 59 10.46 -7.22 5.93
CA ALA A 59 9.70 -6.00 5.74
C ALA A 59 8.19 -6.27 5.67
N GLY A 60 7.42 -5.61 6.53
CA GLY A 60 5.98 -5.83 6.64
C GLY A 60 5.28 -5.55 5.31
N ARG A 61 4.15 -6.20 5.12
CA ARG A 61 3.29 -5.96 3.95
C ARG A 61 2.73 -4.54 3.99
N VAL A 62 2.71 -3.88 2.84
CA VAL A 62 2.15 -2.54 2.67
C VAL A 62 0.84 -2.63 1.90
N ALA A 63 -0.20 -1.96 2.39
CA ALA A 63 -1.43 -1.78 1.63
C ALA A 63 -1.39 -0.46 0.85
N LEU A 64 -1.71 -0.52 -0.43
CA LEU A 64 -2.12 0.63 -1.21
C LEU A 64 -3.65 0.71 -1.14
N LEU A 65 -4.16 1.64 -0.34
CA LEU A 65 -5.58 1.81 -0.10
C LEU A 65 -6.11 2.96 -0.98
N ILE A 66 -6.89 2.58 -1.99
CA ILE A 66 -7.42 3.52 -2.98
C ILE A 66 -8.87 3.84 -2.63
N ASN A 67 -9.15 5.10 -2.39
CA ASN A 67 -10.50 5.63 -2.20
C ASN A 67 -10.92 6.38 -3.47
N SER A 68 -11.29 5.65 -4.51
CA SER A 68 -11.82 6.22 -5.73
C SER A 68 -13.31 6.48 -5.62
N ASN A 69 -13.77 7.58 -6.21
CA ASN A 69 -15.20 7.87 -6.29
C ASN A 69 -15.86 6.92 -7.31
N MET A 70 -16.53 5.89 -6.82
CA MET A 70 -17.18 4.86 -7.66
C MET A 70 -18.22 5.43 -8.64
N LYS A 71 -18.69 6.65 -8.44
CA LYS A 71 -19.68 7.27 -9.35
C LYS A 71 -19.09 7.67 -10.71
N THR A 72 -17.79 7.90 -10.76
CA THR A 72 -17.11 8.29 -12.00
C THR A 72 -16.30 7.18 -12.63
N ASN A 73 -15.96 6.11 -11.89
CA ASN A 73 -15.09 4.99 -12.30
C ASN A 73 -13.79 5.44 -13.02
N ALA A 74 -13.45 6.71 -12.93
CA ALA A 74 -12.27 7.26 -13.56
C ALA A 74 -11.14 7.30 -12.55
N ILE A 75 -10.17 6.44 -12.73
CA ILE A 75 -8.81 6.66 -12.25
C ILE A 75 -8.19 7.53 -13.34
N ASP A 76 -7.87 8.77 -13.03
CA ASP A 76 -7.25 9.65 -14.01
C ASP A 76 -5.75 9.33 -14.19
N GLU A 77 -5.12 9.97 -15.17
CA GLU A 77 -3.73 9.72 -15.51
C GLU A 77 -2.78 10.07 -14.36
N ILE A 78 -3.12 11.10 -13.57
CA ILE A 78 -2.33 11.51 -12.40
C ILE A 78 -2.40 10.44 -11.31
N ASP A 79 -3.59 9.91 -11.05
CA ASP A 79 -3.81 8.82 -10.11
C ASP A 79 -2.95 7.61 -10.47
N MET A 80 -2.92 7.25 -11.75
CA MET A 80 -2.12 6.13 -12.25
C MET A 80 -0.62 6.36 -12.08
N GLN A 81 -0.15 7.59 -12.21
CA GLN A 81 1.27 7.92 -11.99
C GLN A 81 1.65 7.76 -10.52
N TYR A 82 0.83 8.20 -9.56
CA TYR A 82 1.07 7.99 -8.12
C TYR A 82 1.10 6.50 -7.77
N ILE A 83 0.13 5.73 -8.26
CA ILE A 83 0.04 4.28 -8.04
C ILE A 83 1.27 3.57 -8.62
N SER A 84 1.62 3.87 -9.87
CA SER A 84 2.78 3.30 -10.55
C SER A 84 4.09 3.62 -9.82
N GLY A 85 4.27 4.87 -9.39
CA GLY A 85 5.45 5.28 -8.62
C GLY A 85 5.57 4.51 -7.29
N ALA A 86 4.47 4.35 -6.57
CA ALA A 86 4.44 3.58 -5.33
C ALA A 86 4.78 2.10 -5.54
N LEU A 87 4.20 1.47 -6.58
CA LEU A 87 4.47 0.06 -6.91
C LEU A 87 5.91 -0.16 -7.36
N ASN A 88 6.45 0.71 -8.24
CA ASN A 88 7.84 0.62 -8.69
C ASN A 88 8.81 0.70 -7.50
N LYS A 89 8.58 1.66 -6.58
CA LYS A 89 9.42 1.80 -5.39
C LYS A 89 9.30 0.61 -4.44
N ALA A 90 8.12 0.06 -4.30
CA ALA A 90 7.90 -1.14 -3.51
C ALA A 90 8.66 -2.36 -4.09
N MET A 91 8.67 -2.52 -5.42
CA MET A 91 9.45 -3.57 -6.10
C MET A 91 10.95 -3.41 -5.85
N GLU A 92 11.50 -2.19 -5.97
CA GLU A 92 12.92 -1.92 -5.66
C GLU A 92 13.29 -2.28 -4.22
N LEU A 93 12.37 -2.05 -3.28
CA LEU A 93 12.57 -2.30 -1.86
C LEU A 93 12.19 -3.73 -1.44
N ASN A 94 11.77 -4.60 -2.37
CA ASN A 94 11.25 -5.93 -2.12
C ASN A 94 10.13 -5.95 -1.07
N LEU A 95 9.25 -4.94 -1.10
CA LEU A 95 8.07 -4.88 -0.26
C LEU A 95 6.92 -5.67 -0.89
N ASP A 96 6.21 -6.44 -0.08
CA ASP A 96 4.96 -7.08 -0.50
C ASP A 96 3.83 -6.04 -0.43
N VAL A 97 3.26 -5.70 -1.59
CA VAL A 97 2.19 -4.69 -1.71
C VAL A 97 0.87 -5.35 -2.07
N ILE A 98 -0.16 -5.02 -1.32
CA ILE A 98 -1.53 -5.40 -1.63
C ILE A 98 -2.36 -4.14 -1.95
N THR A 99 -3.01 -4.14 -3.11
CA THR A 99 -3.92 -3.06 -3.47
C THR A 99 -5.33 -3.37 -2.97
N LEU A 100 -5.90 -2.44 -2.22
CA LEU A 100 -7.24 -2.53 -1.65
C LEU A 100 -8.04 -1.29 -2.05
N PHE A 101 -9.31 -1.50 -2.37
CA PHE A 101 -10.23 -0.40 -2.63
C PHE A 101 -11.08 -0.12 -1.39
N PHE A 102 -11.19 1.15 -1.00
CA PHE A 102 -11.89 1.52 0.24
C PHE A 102 -13.36 1.13 0.24
N PHE A 103 -14.01 1.05 -0.92
CA PHE A 103 -15.39 0.58 -1.02
C PHE A 103 -15.61 -0.85 -0.48
N MET A 104 -14.56 -1.69 -0.43
CA MET A 104 -14.62 -3.03 0.19
C MET A 104 -14.93 -2.97 1.69
N PHE A 105 -14.73 -1.80 2.28
CA PHE A 105 -14.94 -1.55 3.70
C PHE A 105 -16.20 -0.72 3.98
N GLN A 106 -17.10 -0.58 3.00
CA GLN A 106 -18.38 0.09 3.21
C GLN A 106 -19.10 -0.57 4.39
N ASN A 107 -19.68 0.26 5.26
CA ASN A 107 -20.38 -0.15 6.49
C ASN A 107 -19.49 -0.81 7.56
N LYS A 108 -18.17 -0.77 7.44
CA LYS A 108 -17.25 -1.22 8.48
C LYS A 108 -16.77 -0.04 9.34
N THR A 109 -16.55 -0.34 10.61
CA THR A 109 -15.90 0.59 11.53
C THR A 109 -14.38 0.64 11.31
N ALA A 110 -13.72 1.69 11.75
CA ALA A 110 -12.26 1.79 11.67
C ALA A 110 -11.55 0.62 12.39
N ASP A 111 -12.12 0.12 13.50
CA ASP A 111 -11.55 -1.02 14.22
C ASP A 111 -11.72 -2.35 13.46
N GLU A 112 -12.80 -2.54 12.71
CA GLU A 112 -12.96 -3.71 11.85
C GLU A 112 -12.00 -3.66 10.67
N VAL A 113 -11.82 -2.49 10.05
CA VAL A 113 -10.82 -2.28 9.00
C VAL A 113 -9.42 -2.54 9.56
N ALA A 114 -9.08 -2.00 10.72
CA ALA A 114 -7.79 -2.24 11.36
C ALA A 114 -7.54 -3.73 11.62
N ARG A 115 -8.52 -4.45 12.15
CA ARG A 115 -8.41 -5.91 12.37
C ARG A 115 -8.19 -6.68 11.07
N TYR A 116 -8.91 -6.31 10.01
CA TYR A 116 -8.71 -6.91 8.69
C TYR A 116 -7.28 -6.67 8.19
N LEU A 117 -6.80 -5.43 8.21
CA LEU A 117 -5.44 -5.10 7.76
C LEU A 117 -4.37 -5.84 8.57
N GLN A 118 -4.54 -5.91 9.90
CA GLN A 118 -3.65 -6.68 10.78
C GLN A 118 -3.68 -8.18 10.46
N SER A 119 -4.86 -8.75 10.16
CA SER A 119 -4.97 -10.17 9.78
C SER A 119 -4.23 -10.49 8.47
N GLN A 120 -4.04 -9.51 7.60
CA GLN A 120 -3.25 -9.60 6.37
C GLN A 120 -1.76 -9.27 6.59
N SER A 121 -1.31 -9.13 7.85
CA SER A 121 0.06 -8.75 8.22
C SER A 121 0.50 -7.39 7.65
N ILE A 122 -0.44 -6.49 7.40
CA ILE A 122 -0.18 -5.13 6.90
C ILE A 122 0.35 -4.29 8.06
N THR A 123 1.48 -3.63 7.84
CA THR A 123 2.16 -2.76 8.81
C THR A 123 2.22 -1.31 8.34
N GLY A 124 2.17 -1.10 7.03
CA GLY A 124 2.17 0.21 6.39
C GLY A 124 0.99 0.38 5.45
N ILE A 125 0.50 1.60 5.31
CA ILE A 125 -0.63 1.95 4.43
C ILE A 125 -0.28 3.20 3.64
N ILE A 126 -0.44 3.14 2.33
CA ILE A 126 -0.44 4.31 1.45
C ILE A 126 -1.90 4.59 1.12
N ILE A 127 -2.41 5.77 1.46
CA ILE A 127 -3.82 6.14 1.28
C ILE A 127 -3.92 7.17 0.16
N TYR A 128 -4.69 6.82 -0.85
CA TYR A 128 -4.97 7.68 -2.00
C TYR A 128 -6.45 8.03 -2.10
N GLY A 129 -6.77 9.29 -2.46
CA GLY A 129 -8.13 9.75 -2.71
C GLY A 129 -8.94 10.04 -1.43
N MET A 130 -8.28 10.34 -0.32
CA MET A 130 -8.97 10.64 0.94
C MET A 130 -9.71 11.97 0.88
N SER A 131 -10.94 12.00 1.40
CA SER A 131 -11.78 13.19 1.51
C SER A 131 -12.02 13.58 2.97
N LYS A 132 -12.53 14.80 3.18
CA LYS A 132 -12.92 15.29 4.52
C LYS A 132 -14.09 14.50 5.15
N GLU A 133 -14.88 13.81 4.33
CA GLU A 133 -16.05 13.03 4.73
C GLU A 133 -15.69 11.60 5.17
N ASP A 134 -14.46 11.14 4.91
CA ASP A 134 -14.02 9.75 5.16
C ASP A 134 -13.68 9.50 6.62
N LYS A 135 -14.68 9.62 7.51
CA LYS A 135 -14.52 9.48 8.97
C LYS A 135 -13.83 8.18 9.40
N VAL A 136 -14.05 7.10 8.67
CA VAL A 136 -13.45 5.79 8.97
C VAL A 136 -11.94 5.83 8.73
N LEU A 137 -11.49 6.43 7.60
CA LEU A 137 -10.06 6.59 7.30
C LEU A 137 -9.39 7.54 8.31
N HIS A 138 -10.04 8.68 8.62
CA HIS A 138 -9.54 9.60 9.64
C HIS A 138 -9.31 8.90 10.96
N ARG A 139 -10.29 8.10 11.42
CA ARG A 139 -10.16 7.36 12.67
C ARG A 139 -9.10 6.26 12.56
N LEU A 140 -9.00 5.54 11.44
CA LEU A 140 -7.98 4.52 11.21
C LEU A 140 -6.57 5.11 11.36
N ILE A 141 -6.29 6.26 10.71
CA ILE A 141 -5.02 6.98 10.80
C ILE A 141 -4.74 7.42 12.24
N SER A 142 -5.76 7.96 12.91
CA SER A 142 -5.63 8.47 14.29
C SER A 142 -5.33 7.38 15.32
N THR A 143 -5.58 6.10 15.01
CA THR A 143 -5.22 4.99 15.92
C THR A 143 -3.72 4.80 16.11
N GLY A 144 -2.90 5.27 15.16
CA GLY A 144 -1.45 5.07 15.16
C GLY A 144 -0.99 3.62 15.02
N LYS A 145 -1.91 2.69 14.73
CA LYS A 145 -1.62 1.24 14.60
C LYS A 145 -0.78 0.89 13.38
N PHE A 146 -0.76 1.77 12.38
CA PHE A 146 -0.07 1.58 11.10
C PHE A 146 0.85 2.77 10.81
N LYS A 147 1.93 2.52 10.07
CA LYS A 147 2.67 3.60 9.42
C LYS A 147 1.91 4.02 8.18
N CYS A 148 1.49 5.28 8.12
CA CYS A 148 0.66 5.76 7.03
C CYS A 148 1.38 6.82 6.20
N VAL A 149 1.15 6.78 4.89
CA VAL A 149 1.43 7.90 3.98
C VAL A 149 0.11 8.27 3.32
N VAL A 150 -0.27 9.53 3.42
CA VAL A 150 -1.51 10.03 2.82
C VAL A 150 -1.15 10.93 1.65
N ILE A 151 -1.78 10.70 0.51
CA ILE A 151 -1.55 11.50 -0.69
C ILE A 151 -2.56 12.65 -0.73
N ASP A 152 -2.05 13.87 -0.95
CA ASP A 152 -2.81 15.12 -1.11
C ASP A 152 -3.81 15.42 0.03
N ALA A 153 -3.54 14.93 1.24
CA ALA A 153 -4.32 15.30 2.42
C ALA A 153 -3.40 15.59 3.61
N PRO A 154 -3.54 16.72 4.30
CA PRO A 154 -2.56 17.26 5.27
C PRO A 154 -2.61 16.55 6.63
N PHE A 155 -2.48 15.22 6.62
CA PHE A 155 -2.40 14.43 7.85
C PHE A 155 -0.96 14.12 8.20
N VAL A 156 -0.49 14.70 9.30
CA VAL A 156 0.86 14.46 9.84
C VAL A 156 0.77 14.17 11.32
N ASN A 157 1.31 13.05 11.76
CA ASN A 157 1.49 12.71 13.17
C ASN A 157 2.72 11.78 13.33
N VAL A 158 2.95 11.23 14.52
CA VAL A 158 4.11 10.35 14.81
C VAL A 158 4.20 9.10 13.90
N SER A 159 3.07 8.65 13.36
CA SER A 159 2.99 7.45 12.50
C SER A 159 2.49 7.74 11.09
N THR A 160 2.19 9.00 10.76
CA THR A 160 1.60 9.38 9.48
C THR A 160 2.34 10.55 8.87
N SER A 161 2.70 10.42 7.59
CA SER A 161 3.26 11.49 6.76
C SER A 161 2.30 11.83 5.63
N CYS A 162 2.39 13.05 5.12
CA CYS A 162 1.67 13.49 3.92
C CYS A 162 2.65 13.70 2.77
N ILE A 163 2.25 13.32 1.59
CA ILE A 163 2.90 13.68 0.33
C ILE A 163 1.85 14.38 -0.52
N GLY A 164 2.16 15.55 -1.04
CA GLY A 164 1.23 16.30 -1.88
C GLY A 164 1.86 17.53 -2.49
N VAL A 165 1.09 18.17 -3.37
CA VAL A 165 1.41 19.45 -3.99
C VAL A 165 0.74 20.55 -3.17
N ASP A 166 1.40 21.71 -3.04
CA ASP A 166 0.74 22.93 -2.53
C ASP A 166 -0.20 23.49 -3.61
N HIS A 167 -1.37 22.87 -3.74
CA HIS A 167 -2.36 23.21 -4.75
C HIS A 167 -2.82 24.67 -4.65
N ARG A 168 -2.93 25.20 -3.42
CA ARG A 168 -3.33 26.59 -3.20
C ARG A 168 -2.31 27.56 -3.79
N ARG A 169 -1.03 27.34 -3.50
CA ARG A 169 0.06 28.15 -4.05
C ARG A 169 0.16 28.00 -5.56
N ALA A 170 0.09 26.78 -6.08
CA ALA A 170 0.15 26.52 -7.51
C ALA A 170 -0.99 27.22 -8.27
N GLN A 171 -2.23 27.13 -7.77
CA GLN A 171 -3.38 27.80 -8.38
C GLN A 171 -3.25 29.34 -8.31
N TYR A 172 -2.77 29.87 -7.19
CA TYR A 172 -2.53 31.31 -7.05
C TYR A 172 -1.48 31.78 -8.06
N GLU A 173 -0.34 31.10 -8.18
CA GLU A 173 0.74 31.49 -9.08
C GLU A 173 0.28 31.43 -10.55
N VAL A 174 -0.44 30.38 -10.96
CA VAL A 174 -1.00 30.27 -12.32
C VAL A 174 -2.02 31.38 -12.59
N ALA A 175 -2.94 31.64 -11.66
CA ALA A 175 -3.94 32.70 -11.83
C ALA A 175 -3.29 34.08 -11.91
N ALA A 176 -2.35 34.40 -11.00
CA ALA A 176 -1.64 35.65 -10.99
C ALA A 176 -0.85 35.88 -12.29
N LYS A 177 -0.12 34.87 -12.74
CA LYS A 177 0.61 34.92 -14.01
C LYS A 177 -0.32 35.16 -15.20
N THR A 178 -1.42 34.42 -15.29
CA THR A 178 -2.41 34.56 -16.36
C THR A 178 -2.99 35.99 -16.40
N VAL A 179 -3.31 36.55 -15.24
CA VAL A 179 -3.84 37.93 -15.15
C VAL A 179 -2.80 38.95 -15.62
N MET A 180 -1.56 38.83 -15.14
CA MET A 180 -0.49 39.78 -15.46
C MET A 180 -0.09 39.74 -16.95
N GLU A 181 0.11 38.53 -17.47
CA GLU A 181 0.59 38.36 -18.86
C GLU A 181 -0.48 38.72 -19.91
N ASN A 182 -1.75 38.51 -19.59
CA ASN A 182 -2.85 38.75 -20.55
C ASN A 182 -3.67 40.01 -20.22
N ASN A 183 -3.28 40.80 -19.21
CA ASN A 183 -3.97 42.01 -18.75
C ASN A 183 -5.48 41.78 -18.54
N CYS A 184 -5.83 40.63 -17.94
CA CYS A 184 -7.21 40.21 -17.72
C CYS A 184 -7.89 41.09 -16.66
N LYS A 185 -9.06 41.68 -17.03
CA LYS A 185 -9.89 42.48 -16.09
C LYS A 185 -11.02 41.66 -15.44
N ARG A 186 -11.32 40.49 -15.95
CA ARG A 186 -12.34 39.58 -15.41
C ARG A 186 -11.84 38.16 -15.49
N ILE A 187 -12.09 37.40 -14.42
CA ILE A 187 -11.72 35.99 -14.30
C ILE A 187 -12.96 35.20 -13.93
N LEU A 188 -13.18 34.07 -14.61
CA LEU A 188 -14.13 33.05 -14.21
C LEU A 188 -13.35 31.88 -13.61
N TYR A 189 -13.63 31.57 -12.34
CA TYR A 189 -13.09 30.39 -11.67
C TYR A 189 -14.16 29.31 -11.55
N ILE A 190 -13.91 28.14 -12.13
CA ILE A 190 -14.80 26.98 -12.02
C ILE A 190 -14.17 26.02 -11.04
N ALA A 191 -14.79 25.90 -9.86
CA ALA A 191 -14.32 25.03 -8.79
C ALA A 191 -15.00 23.66 -8.84
N GLY A 192 -14.28 22.64 -8.37
CA GLY A 192 -14.86 21.34 -8.11
C GLY A 192 -15.71 21.30 -6.83
N LYS A 193 -16.16 20.11 -6.45
CA LYS A 193 -16.91 19.90 -5.21
C LYS A 193 -15.99 20.11 -3.98
N ARG A 194 -16.45 20.92 -3.01
CA ARG A 194 -15.69 21.32 -1.80
C ARG A 194 -15.62 20.23 -0.71
N ASN A 195 -15.46 18.98 -1.05
CA ASN A 195 -15.31 17.89 -0.06
C ASN A 195 -13.92 17.23 -0.08
N GLY A 196 -13.05 17.65 -0.98
CA GLY A 196 -11.67 17.21 -1.07
C GLY A 196 -10.71 18.11 -0.30
N TYR A 197 -9.50 17.64 -0.07
CA TYR A 197 -8.41 18.44 0.50
C TYR A 197 -7.71 19.32 -0.55
N VAL A 198 -7.87 18.98 -1.82
CA VAL A 198 -7.29 19.69 -2.98
C VAL A 198 -8.21 20.81 -3.49
N THR A 199 -9.51 20.73 -3.21
CA THR A 199 -10.54 21.59 -3.81
C THR A 199 -11.05 22.69 -2.89
N ASP A 200 -10.43 22.92 -1.73
CA ASP A 200 -10.80 23.99 -0.78
C ASP A 200 -9.97 25.25 -0.95
#